data_bbec0ac26f4db203c860bec27ea9db82
#
_entry.id   bbec0ac26f4db203c860bec27ea9db82
#
_cell.length_a   1.000
_cell.length_b   1.000
_cell.length_c   1.000
_cell.angle_alpha   90.00
_cell.angle_beta   90.00
_cell.angle_gamma   90.00
#
_symmetry.space_group_name_H-M   'P 1'
#
loop_
_entity.id
_entity.type
_entity.pdbx_description
1 polymer ?
#
loop_
_entity_poly.entity_id
_entity_poly.type
_entity_poly.pdbx_seq_one_letter_code
_entity_poly.pdbx_strand_id
1 'polypeptide(L)'
;MLRPDIQFTAIRGNVDTRINKLRDDSYGLDGIVLAAAGLNRLGRSSEITEYLDPEVVIPAPAQGVLAIEAAEVNTELLDKINALSDDNSDREAVAERTFLRLTGGGCHAPVGAHCVTKENGDLRMVVLFGNDDCSRILRIEVTGTDSEAVGHEAARMLGLE
;
A
#
# COMPACT_ATOMS: atom_id res chain seq x y z
N MET A 1 7.00 4.45 17.17
CA MET A 1 6.84 5.58 16.23
C MET A 1 8.24 6.07 15.86
N LEU A 2 8.56 6.14 14.56
CA LEU A 2 9.90 6.53 14.09
C LEU A 2 10.21 8.02 14.33
N ARG A 3 9.19 8.88 14.22
CA ARG A 3 9.30 10.33 14.34
C ARG A 3 8.13 10.88 15.16
N PRO A 4 8.23 10.88 16.50
CA PRO A 4 7.16 11.35 17.38
C PRO A 4 6.97 12.89 17.33
N ASP A 5 7.92 13.60 16.74
CA ASP A 5 7.93 15.05 16.55
C ASP A 5 7.11 15.51 15.32
N ILE A 6 6.76 14.59 14.40
CA ILE A 6 6.00 14.93 13.19
C ILE A 6 4.51 14.96 13.51
N GLN A 7 3.86 16.03 13.06
CA GLN A 7 2.41 16.17 13.07
C GLN A 7 1.84 15.87 11.67
N PHE A 8 0.74 15.15 11.64
CA PHE A 8 0.08 14.78 10.38
C PHE A 8 -1.23 15.54 10.22
N THR A 9 -1.44 16.09 9.04
CA THR A 9 -2.71 16.72 8.66
C THR A 9 -3.20 16.17 7.32
N ALA A 10 -4.52 16.04 7.19
CA ALA A 10 -5.11 15.55 5.96
C ALA A 10 -5.04 16.63 4.86
N ILE A 11 -4.51 16.25 3.71
CA ILE A 11 -4.48 17.09 2.52
C ILE A 11 -5.34 16.48 1.40
N ARG A 12 -6.17 17.30 0.77
CA ARG A 12 -7.06 16.88 -0.33
C ARG A 12 -6.79 17.69 -1.59
N GLY A 13 -7.12 17.09 -2.73
CA GLY A 13 -6.95 17.63 -4.07
C GLY A 13 -6.19 16.67 -4.98
N ASN A 14 -6.05 17.01 -6.25
CA ASN A 14 -5.16 16.32 -7.18
C ASN A 14 -3.69 16.62 -6.86
N VAL A 15 -2.76 16.03 -7.61
CA VAL A 15 -1.31 16.19 -7.39
C VAL A 15 -0.91 17.66 -7.42
N ASP A 16 -1.32 18.39 -8.47
CA ASP A 16 -0.98 19.82 -8.63
C ASP A 16 -1.49 20.66 -7.47
N THR A 17 -2.75 20.45 -7.09
CA THR A 17 -3.35 21.17 -5.95
C THR A 17 -2.57 20.92 -4.66
N ARG A 18 -2.17 19.66 -4.39
CA ARG A 18 -1.42 19.34 -3.17
C ARG A 18 -0.02 19.95 -3.17
N ILE A 19 0.67 19.96 -4.31
CA ILE A 19 1.99 20.59 -4.43
C ILE A 19 1.87 22.11 -4.28
N ASN A 20 0.84 22.72 -4.85
CA ASN A 20 0.62 24.16 -4.69
C ASN A 20 0.34 24.53 -3.22
N LYS A 21 -0.39 23.68 -2.48
CA LYS A 21 -0.60 23.87 -1.04
C LYS A 21 0.70 23.77 -0.23
N LEU A 22 1.62 22.87 -0.60
CA LEU A 22 2.94 22.79 0.04
C LEU A 22 3.76 24.08 -0.18
N ARG A 23 3.60 24.73 -1.33
CA ARG A 23 4.32 25.97 -1.68
C ARG A 23 3.69 27.23 -1.12
N ASP A 24 2.50 27.13 -0.58
CA ASP A 24 1.76 28.22 0.02
C ASP A 24 1.91 28.16 1.54
N ASP A 25 2.70 29.08 2.09
CA ASP A 25 3.02 29.14 3.51
C ASP A 25 1.80 29.23 4.43
N SER A 26 0.64 29.66 3.89
CA SER A 26 -0.60 29.75 4.67
C SER A 26 -1.13 28.38 5.14
N TYR A 27 -0.69 27.28 4.50
CA TYR A 27 -1.04 25.92 4.90
C TYR A 27 -0.14 25.34 5.99
N GLY A 28 1.04 25.94 6.25
CA GLY A 28 1.97 25.52 7.30
C GLY A 28 2.47 24.08 7.11
N LEU A 29 2.73 23.67 5.88
CA LEU A 29 3.17 22.32 5.54
C LEU A 29 4.69 22.31 5.29
N ASP A 30 5.41 21.46 6.02
CA ASP A 30 6.85 21.22 5.78
C ASP A 30 7.10 20.17 4.69
N GLY A 31 6.14 19.30 4.43
CA GLY A 31 6.21 18.24 3.42
C GLY A 31 4.88 17.61 3.13
N ILE A 32 4.79 16.91 2.02
CA ILE A 32 3.62 16.09 1.64
C ILE A 32 4.06 14.71 1.17
N VAL A 33 3.26 13.70 1.44
CA VAL A 33 3.47 12.35 0.92
C VAL A 33 2.51 12.11 -0.24
N LEU A 34 3.06 11.72 -1.38
CA LEU A 34 2.32 11.43 -2.61
C LEU A 34 2.78 10.11 -3.21
N ALA A 35 1.93 9.50 -4.05
CA ALA A 35 2.35 8.36 -4.85
C ALA A 35 3.35 8.81 -5.94
N ALA A 36 4.58 8.30 -5.88
CA ALA A 36 5.63 8.62 -6.85
C ALA A 36 5.22 8.31 -8.29
N ALA A 37 4.47 7.22 -8.51
CA ALA A 37 3.93 6.86 -9.82
C ALA A 37 3.04 7.96 -10.43
N GLY A 38 2.29 8.70 -9.60
CA GLY A 38 1.49 9.84 -10.04
C GLY A 38 2.36 11.00 -10.54
N LEU A 39 3.41 11.33 -9.82
CA LEU A 39 4.37 12.37 -10.21
C LEU A 39 5.14 11.99 -11.47
N ASN A 40 5.60 10.75 -11.57
CA ASN A 40 6.30 10.23 -12.74
C ASN A 40 5.43 10.29 -13.99
N ARG A 41 4.16 9.89 -13.88
CA ARG A 41 3.19 9.94 -15.00
C ARG A 41 2.91 11.36 -15.49
N LEU A 42 2.96 12.34 -14.59
CA LEU A 42 2.80 13.77 -14.92
C LEU A 42 4.10 14.43 -15.39
N GLY A 43 5.21 13.71 -15.52
CA GLY A 43 6.52 14.26 -15.89
C GLY A 43 7.14 15.15 -14.80
N ARG A 44 6.74 14.96 -13.54
CA ARG A 44 7.14 15.79 -12.40
C ARG A 44 8.08 15.05 -11.44
N SER A 45 8.82 14.07 -11.93
CA SER A 45 9.77 13.28 -11.11
C SER A 45 10.84 14.15 -10.42
N SER A 46 11.21 15.30 -11.03
CA SER A 46 12.17 16.24 -10.45
C SER A 46 11.67 16.96 -9.19
N GLU A 47 10.39 16.86 -8.88
CA GLU A 47 9.79 17.42 -7.65
C GLU A 47 9.82 16.43 -6.47
N ILE A 48 10.20 15.19 -6.72
CA ILE A 48 10.35 14.17 -5.68
C ILE A 48 11.66 14.45 -4.94
N THR A 49 11.55 14.79 -3.66
CA THR A 49 12.71 15.01 -2.79
C THR A 49 13.30 13.71 -2.29
N GLU A 50 12.42 12.73 -1.98
CA GLU A 50 12.82 11.44 -1.43
C GLU A 50 11.80 10.37 -1.82
N TYR A 51 12.29 9.19 -2.18
CA TYR A 51 11.47 7.98 -2.31
C TYR A 51 11.51 7.26 -0.97
N LEU A 52 10.35 7.15 -0.33
CA LEU A 52 10.25 6.45 0.94
C LEU A 52 10.38 4.93 0.70
N ASP A 53 11.27 4.31 1.46
CA ASP A 53 11.44 2.87 1.44
C ASP A 53 10.16 2.18 1.98
N PRO A 54 9.49 1.32 1.19
CA PRO A 54 8.27 0.65 1.60
C PRO A 54 8.49 -0.33 2.77
N GLU A 55 9.73 -0.71 3.07
CA GLU A 55 10.03 -1.47 4.29
C GLU A 55 10.14 -0.61 5.54
N VAL A 56 10.35 0.68 5.40
CA VAL A 56 10.39 1.65 6.51
C VAL A 56 9.02 2.30 6.69
N VAL A 57 8.43 2.77 5.59
CA VAL A 57 7.09 3.36 5.56
C VAL A 57 6.18 2.39 4.81
N ILE A 58 5.70 1.37 5.53
CA ILE A 58 4.89 0.30 4.95
C ILE A 58 3.58 0.89 4.44
N PRO A 59 3.26 0.70 3.15
CA PRO A 59 2.06 1.27 2.55
C PRO A 59 0.78 0.58 3.02
N ALA A 60 -0.36 1.18 2.72
CA ALA A 60 -1.64 0.49 2.83
C ALA A 60 -1.67 -0.73 1.89
N PRO A 61 -2.35 -1.83 2.28
CA PRO A 61 -2.42 -3.02 1.46
C PRO A 61 -2.92 -2.73 0.04
N ALA A 62 -2.25 -3.26 -0.98
CA ALA A 62 -2.49 -3.05 -2.41
C ALA A 62 -2.39 -1.58 -2.89
N GLN A 63 -1.69 -0.70 -2.16
CA GLN A 63 -1.56 0.72 -2.49
C GLN A 63 -0.92 0.97 -3.86
N GLY A 64 0.00 0.13 -4.30
CA GLY A 64 0.71 0.26 -5.57
C GLY A 64 0.03 -0.40 -6.76
N VAL A 65 -1.08 -1.10 -6.56
CA VAL A 65 -1.73 -1.93 -7.56
C VAL A 65 -2.82 -1.16 -8.30
N LEU A 66 -2.83 -1.26 -9.63
CA LEU A 66 -3.92 -0.76 -10.47
C LEU A 66 -4.95 -1.88 -10.65
N ALA A 67 -6.18 -1.66 -10.18
CA ALA A 67 -7.29 -2.57 -10.43
C ALA A 67 -8.08 -2.13 -11.66
N ILE A 68 -8.36 -3.09 -12.54
CA ILE A 68 -9.25 -2.89 -13.71
C ILE A 68 -10.52 -3.66 -13.43
N GLU A 69 -11.66 -2.97 -13.49
CA GLU A 69 -12.98 -3.57 -13.29
C GLU A 69 -13.72 -3.64 -14.62
N ALA A 70 -14.30 -4.80 -14.91
CA ALA A 70 -15.15 -5.01 -16.08
C ALA A 70 -16.35 -5.89 -15.74
N ALA A 71 -17.42 -5.79 -16.51
CA ALA A 71 -18.58 -6.64 -16.33
C ALA A 71 -18.23 -8.11 -16.66
N GLU A 72 -18.55 -9.03 -15.77
CA GLU A 72 -18.24 -10.47 -15.86
C GLU A 72 -18.79 -11.11 -17.16
N VAL A 73 -19.90 -10.61 -17.67
CA VAL A 73 -20.54 -11.10 -18.90
C VAL A 73 -19.75 -10.74 -20.17
N ASN A 74 -18.80 -9.82 -20.10
CA ASN A 74 -17.98 -9.40 -21.25
C ASN A 74 -16.67 -10.19 -21.31
N THR A 75 -16.79 -11.48 -21.65
CA THR A 75 -15.65 -12.41 -21.66
C THR A 75 -14.52 -12.00 -22.61
N GLU A 76 -14.85 -11.44 -23.80
CA GLU A 76 -13.84 -10.98 -24.76
C GLU A 76 -13.00 -9.81 -24.19
N LEU A 77 -13.63 -8.91 -23.43
CA LEU A 77 -12.91 -7.83 -22.77
C LEU A 77 -12.08 -8.35 -21.61
N LEU A 78 -12.60 -9.28 -20.82
CA LEU A 78 -11.88 -9.90 -19.71
C LEU A 78 -10.60 -10.61 -20.17
N ASP A 79 -10.66 -11.34 -21.30
CA ASP A 79 -9.48 -11.98 -21.88
C ASP A 79 -8.38 -10.97 -22.24
N LYS A 80 -8.78 -9.81 -22.79
CA LYS A 80 -7.84 -8.73 -23.12
C LYS A 80 -7.26 -8.07 -21.88
N ILE A 81 -8.07 -7.89 -20.83
CA ILE A 81 -7.63 -7.31 -19.55
C ILE A 81 -6.67 -8.28 -18.86
N ASN A 82 -7.00 -9.57 -18.80
CA ASN A 82 -6.16 -10.59 -18.19
C ASN A 82 -4.78 -10.69 -18.86
N ALA A 83 -4.69 -10.43 -20.16
CA ALA A 83 -3.42 -10.38 -20.87
C ALA A 83 -2.51 -9.21 -20.45
N LEU A 84 -3.04 -8.22 -19.71
CA LEU A 84 -2.27 -7.11 -19.12
C LEU A 84 -1.85 -7.37 -17.67
N SER A 85 -2.33 -8.46 -17.08
CA SER A 85 -2.02 -8.82 -15.70
C SER A 85 -0.53 -9.18 -15.55
N ASP A 86 0.04 -8.79 -14.41
CA ASP A 86 1.37 -9.20 -14.01
C ASP A 86 1.26 -10.21 -12.87
N ASP A 87 1.72 -11.42 -13.11
CA ASP A 87 1.54 -12.56 -12.18
C ASP A 87 2.13 -12.29 -10.78
N ASN A 88 3.25 -11.57 -10.70
CA ASN A 88 3.84 -11.24 -9.41
C ASN A 88 3.00 -10.21 -8.67
N SER A 89 2.58 -9.15 -9.36
CA SER A 89 1.70 -8.12 -8.79
C SER A 89 0.37 -8.71 -8.31
N ASP A 90 -0.19 -9.67 -9.05
CA ASP A 90 -1.42 -10.35 -8.66
C ASP A 90 -1.22 -11.18 -7.39
N ARG A 91 -0.15 -11.95 -7.32
CA ARG A 91 0.19 -12.76 -6.14
C ARG A 91 0.45 -11.91 -4.90
N GLU A 92 1.18 -10.81 -5.06
CA GLU A 92 1.47 -9.85 -4.01
C GLU A 92 0.19 -9.17 -3.50
N ALA A 93 -0.66 -8.71 -4.44
CA ALA A 93 -1.94 -8.09 -4.10
C ALA A 93 -2.89 -9.06 -3.39
N VAL A 94 -2.94 -10.33 -3.80
CA VAL A 94 -3.77 -11.35 -3.14
C VAL A 94 -3.30 -11.56 -1.70
N ALA A 95 -1.99 -11.66 -1.45
CA ALA A 95 -1.45 -11.83 -0.09
C ALA A 95 -1.82 -10.63 0.82
N GLU A 96 -1.58 -9.40 0.35
CA GLU A 96 -1.87 -8.18 1.09
C GLU A 96 -3.37 -8.00 1.36
N ARG A 97 -4.22 -8.25 0.36
CA ARG A 97 -5.67 -8.12 0.50
C ARG A 97 -6.28 -9.22 1.36
N THR A 98 -5.72 -10.42 1.35
CA THR A 98 -6.14 -11.50 2.26
C THR A 98 -5.85 -11.09 3.69
N PHE A 99 -4.67 -10.59 3.99
CA PHE A 99 -4.35 -10.05 5.30
C PHE A 99 -5.32 -8.92 5.70
N LEU A 100 -5.53 -7.92 4.84
CA LEU A 100 -6.45 -6.79 5.13
C LEU A 100 -7.86 -7.29 5.46
N ARG A 101 -8.39 -8.25 4.71
CA ARG A 101 -9.74 -8.81 4.94
C ARG A 101 -9.86 -9.44 6.32
N LEU A 102 -8.82 -10.12 6.78
CA LEU A 102 -8.80 -10.81 8.09
C LEU A 102 -8.63 -9.85 9.27
N THR A 103 -8.07 -8.66 9.05
CA THR A 103 -8.02 -7.65 10.13
C THR A 103 -9.39 -7.10 10.52
N GLY A 104 -10.44 -7.36 9.72
CA GLY A 104 -11.76 -6.75 9.91
C GLY A 104 -11.75 -5.23 9.74
N GLY A 105 -10.60 -4.65 9.42
CA GLY A 105 -10.41 -3.22 9.25
C GLY A 105 -10.79 -2.76 7.85
N GLY A 106 -11.50 -1.63 7.77
CA GLY A 106 -11.68 -0.89 6.54
C GLY A 106 -10.48 0.03 6.25
N CYS A 107 -10.63 0.92 5.25
CA CYS A 107 -9.59 1.86 4.83
C CYS A 107 -9.06 2.83 5.93
N HIS A 108 -9.62 2.80 7.13
CA HIS A 108 -9.23 3.66 8.25
C HIS A 108 -8.49 2.92 9.36
N ALA A 109 -8.39 1.59 9.29
CA ALA A 109 -7.61 0.83 10.26
C ALA A 109 -6.11 1.14 10.11
N PRO A 110 -5.34 1.22 11.20
CA PRO A 110 -3.90 1.43 11.16
C PRO A 110 -3.18 0.16 10.72
N VAL A 111 -3.36 -0.20 9.47
CA VAL A 111 -2.87 -1.42 8.82
C VAL A 111 -1.99 -1.07 7.63
N GLY A 112 -0.83 -1.69 7.55
CA GLY A 112 0.05 -1.64 6.40
C GLY A 112 0.44 -3.05 5.96
N ALA A 113 0.63 -3.25 4.67
CA ALA A 113 1.22 -4.48 4.13
C ALA A 113 2.03 -4.18 2.88
N HIS A 114 3.16 -4.85 2.76
CA HIS A 114 3.99 -4.81 1.57
C HIS A 114 4.52 -6.21 1.29
N CYS A 115 4.07 -6.76 0.19
CA CYS A 115 4.46 -8.07 -0.28
C CYS A 115 5.36 -7.95 -1.52
N VAL A 116 6.39 -8.75 -1.59
CA VAL A 116 7.28 -8.85 -2.75
C VAL A 116 7.54 -10.29 -3.11
N THR A 117 7.59 -10.56 -4.41
CA THR A 117 8.00 -11.85 -4.95
C THR A 117 9.52 -11.87 -5.08
N LYS A 118 10.17 -12.82 -4.39
CA LYS A 118 11.62 -13.02 -4.44
C LYS A 118 12.05 -13.68 -5.75
N GLU A 119 13.34 -13.64 -6.07
CA GLU A 119 13.92 -14.28 -7.26
C GLU A 119 13.65 -15.79 -7.34
N ASN A 120 13.52 -16.46 -6.19
CA ASN A 120 13.20 -17.89 -6.11
C ASN A 120 11.69 -18.19 -6.24
N GLY A 121 10.86 -17.15 -6.44
CA GLY A 121 9.41 -17.26 -6.55
C GLY A 121 8.64 -17.27 -5.23
N ASP A 122 9.32 -17.25 -4.09
CA ASP A 122 8.67 -17.12 -2.79
C ASP A 122 8.16 -15.69 -2.58
N LEU A 123 7.06 -15.58 -1.85
CA LEU A 123 6.55 -14.32 -1.35
C LEU A 123 7.20 -13.96 -0.01
N ARG A 124 7.50 -12.69 0.17
CA ARG A 124 7.86 -12.11 1.46
C ARG A 124 6.96 -10.92 1.73
N MET A 125 6.21 -10.97 2.80
CA MET A 125 5.30 -9.91 3.19
C MET A 125 5.68 -9.34 4.55
N VAL A 126 5.79 -8.02 4.62
CA VAL A 126 5.92 -7.27 5.86
C VAL A 126 4.60 -6.58 6.15
N VAL A 127 4.10 -6.73 7.37
CA VAL A 127 2.85 -6.10 7.78
C VAL A 127 3.03 -5.26 9.03
N LEU A 128 2.25 -4.20 9.11
CA LEU A 128 2.00 -3.41 10.31
C LEU A 128 0.55 -3.57 10.72
N PHE A 129 0.32 -3.73 12.02
CA PHE A 129 -1.00 -3.74 12.61
C PHE A 129 -0.99 -2.92 13.89
N GLY A 130 -1.84 -1.91 13.96
CA GLY A 130 -1.99 -1.05 15.12
C GLY A 130 -3.38 -1.14 15.73
N ASN A 131 -3.49 -0.80 17.01
CA ASN A 131 -4.77 -0.49 17.61
C ASN A 131 -5.26 0.90 17.17
N ASP A 132 -6.54 1.22 17.40
CA ASP A 132 -7.19 2.42 16.86
C ASP A 132 -6.47 3.74 17.22
N ASP A 133 -5.87 3.82 18.41
CA ASP A 133 -5.13 4.99 18.87
C ASP A 133 -3.63 4.95 18.52
N CYS A 134 -3.19 3.92 17.77
CA CYS A 134 -1.79 3.70 17.40
C CYS A 134 -0.81 3.66 18.59
N SER A 135 -1.28 3.44 19.82
CA SER A 135 -0.43 3.31 21.00
C SER A 135 0.39 2.02 20.98
N ARG A 136 -0.11 1.00 20.30
CA ARG A 136 0.57 -0.26 20.06
C ARG A 136 0.60 -0.56 18.58
N ILE A 137 1.80 -0.74 18.04
CA ILE A 137 2.02 -1.13 16.65
C ILE A 137 2.86 -2.40 16.65
N LEU A 138 2.37 -3.43 15.98
CA LEU A 138 3.07 -4.68 15.74
C LEU A 138 3.58 -4.70 14.30
N ARG A 139 4.83 -5.13 14.13
CA ARG A 139 5.44 -5.37 12.83
C ARG A 139 5.89 -6.81 12.77
N ILE A 140 5.44 -7.53 11.78
CA ILE A 140 5.85 -8.93 11.53
C ILE A 140 6.23 -9.12 10.07
N GLU A 141 6.95 -10.19 9.82
CA GLU A 141 7.34 -10.63 8.49
C GLU A 141 6.94 -12.10 8.30
N VAL A 142 6.37 -12.40 7.15
CA VAL A 142 5.95 -13.75 6.75
C VAL A 142 6.53 -14.07 5.39
N THR A 143 6.91 -15.33 5.18
CA THR A 143 7.36 -15.84 3.89
C THR A 143 6.60 -17.12 3.54
N GLY A 144 6.35 -17.32 2.25
CA GLY A 144 5.68 -18.54 1.77
C GLY A 144 5.58 -18.55 0.25
N THR A 145 5.01 -19.60 -0.30
CA THR A 145 4.86 -19.78 -1.76
C THR A 145 3.44 -19.50 -2.24
N ASP A 146 2.46 -19.58 -1.35
CA ASP A 146 1.05 -19.37 -1.64
C ASP A 146 0.56 -18.04 -1.06
N SER A 147 -0.10 -17.24 -1.90
CA SER A 147 -0.50 -15.88 -1.57
C SER A 147 -1.53 -15.79 -0.44
N GLU A 148 -2.56 -16.66 -0.49
CA GLU A 148 -3.59 -16.66 0.56
C GLU A 148 -3.02 -17.17 1.87
N ALA A 149 -2.20 -18.23 1.83
CA ALA A 149 -1.54 -18.77 3.02
C ALA A 149 -0.63 -17.75 3.71
N VAL A 150 0.09 -16.92 2.95
CA VAL A 150 0.92 -15.82 3.49
C VAL A 150 0.05 -14.79 4.19
N GLY A 151 -1.09 -14.41 3.59
CA GLY A 151 -2.05 -13.49 4.21
C GLY A 151 -2.65 -14.04 5.51
N HIS A 152 -3.07 -15.31 5.51
CA HIS A 152 -3.60 -16.00 6.69
C HIS A 152 -2.54 -16.12 7.80
N GLU A 153 -1.33 -16.53 7.46
CA GLU A 153 -0.25 -16.67 8.45
C GLU A 153 0.07 -15.33 9.12
N ALA A 154 0.07 -14.22 8.37
CA ALA A 154 0.24 -12.90 8.93
C ALA A 154 -0.87 -12.55 9.95
N ALA A 155 -2.12 -12.84 9.61
CA ALA A 155 -3.26 -12.62 10.51
C ALA A 155 -3.15 -13.50 11.77
N ARG A 156 -2.82 -14.78 11.61
CA ARG A 156 -2.63 -15.75 12.70
C ARG A 156 -1.53 -15.31 13.67
N MET A 157 -0.39 -14.84 13.16
CA MET A 157 0.72 -14.35 14.01
C MET A 157 0.34 -13.12 14.83
N LEU A 158 -0.66 -12.35 14.40
CA LEU A 158 -1.20 -11.21 15.12
C LEU A 158 -2.37 -11.56 16.05
N GLY A 159 -2.81 -12.83 16.05
CA GLY A 159 -3.94 -13.28 16.85
C GLY A 159 -5.30 -12.81 16.33
N LEU A 160 -5.42 -12.61 15.02
CA LEU A 160 -6.64 -12.17 14.34
C LEU A 160 -7.47 -13.35 13.80
N GLU A 161 -6.91 -14.54 13.83
CA GLU A 161 -7.54 -15.85 13.55
C GLU A 161 -7.39 -16.80 14.72
#